data_4d975c19b35086a4f2a99b3ceb49a331
#
_entry.id   4d975c19b35086a4f2a99b3ceb49a331
#
_cell.length_a   1.000
_cell.length_b   1.000
_cell.length_c   1.000
_cell.angle_alpha   90.00
_cell.angle_beta   90.00
_cell.angle_gamma   90.00
#
_symmetry.space_group_name_H-M   'P 1'
#
loop_
_entity.id
_entity.type
_entity.pdbx_description
1 polymer ?
#
loop_
_entity_poly.entity_id
_entity_poly.type
_entity_poly.pdbx_seq_one_letter_code
_entity_poly.pdbx_strand_id
1 'polypeptide(L)'
;MDDHGRTMIVLDCGSSRFQFRAGALIWSNRHILIHRAVSDPFWALPGGRVEFHEAGADALAREIEEEIGCGASIGQLRFVIENFFELGGRKAHEIGFYFEAKLSRPLAFDEHEIIHRSRDGETDLEFRWVLPTLDNLNAFDLKPRPLRRLLNTSPGEMKHIVHRDRSAA
;
A
#
# COMPACT_ATOMS: atom_id res chain seq x y z
N MET A 1 -14.20 -20.67 10.10
CA MET A 1 -12.96 -21.34 9.67
C MET A 1 -11.79 -20.47 10.02
N ASP A 2 -10.93 -21.01 10.76
CA ASP A 2 -9.95 -20.36 11.60
C ASP A 2 -9.12 -19.27 10.90
N ASP A 3 -9.51 -18.05 11.20
CA ASP A 3 -8.56 -16.97 11.24
C ASP A 3 -7.47 -17.41 12.23
N HIS A 4 -6.31 -17.76 11.71
CA HIS A 4 -5.20 -18.40 12.43
C HIS A 4 -4.61 -17.48 13.50
N GLY A 5 -5.44 -16.90 14.36
CA GLY A 5 -5.00 -16.08 15.49
C GLY A 5 -4.25 -14.80 15.08
N ARG A 6 -4.32 -14.42 13.82
CA ARG A 6 -3.70 -13.19 13.32
C ARG A 6 -4.46 -11.98 13.83
N THR A 7 -3.80 -11.15 14.58
CA THR A 7 -4.40 -9.93 15.12
C THR A 7 -3.69 -8.72 14.54
N MET A 8 -4.34 -8.10 13.58
CA MET A 8 -3.88 -6.85 12.97
C MET A 8 -3.83 -5.72 14.00
N ILE A 9 -2.87 -4.83 13.87
CA ILE A 9 -2.79 -3.62 14.69
C ILE A 9 -3.85 -2.63 14.20
N VAL A 10 -5.06 -2.83 14.68
CA VAL A 10 -6.22 -1.97 14.43
C VAL A 10 -6.92 -1.67 15.75
N LEU A 11 -7.19 -0.41 16.00
CA LEU A 11 -7.92 0.04 17.18
C LEU A 11 -9.12 0.87 16.77
N ASP A 12 -10.30 0.44 17.15
CA ASP A 12 -11.54 1.18 16.96
C ASP A 12 -11.94 1.88 18.27
N CYS A 13 -12.22 3.18 18.19
CA CYS A 13 -12.70 3.99 19.31
C CYS A 13 -13.81 4.92 18.80
N GLY A 14 -15.07 4.59 19.11
CA GLY A 14 -16.24 5.29 18.60
C GLY A 14 -16.26 5.34 17.07
N SER A 15 -16.31 6.53 16.49
CA SER A 15 -16.25 6.74 15.03
C SER A 15 -14.82 6.81 14.48
N SER A 16 -13.81 6.58 15.32
CA SER A 16 -12.41 6.68 14.92
C SER A 16 -11.77 5.30 14.81
N ARG A 17 -10.83 5.16 13.86
CA ARG A 17 -10.02 3.95 13.66
C ARG A 17 -8.55 4.33 13.56
N PHE A 18 -7.72 3.66 14.34
CA PHE A 18 -6.27 3.65 14.14
C PHE A 18 -5.85 2.35 13.44
N GLN A 19 -4.88 2.43 12.53
CA GLN A 19 -4.28 1.25 11.91
C GLN A 19 -2.80 1.49 11.56
N PHE A 20 -2.03 0.39 11.53
CA PHE A 20 -0.64 0.38 11.08
C PHE A 20 -0.52 -0.47 9.82
N ARG A 21 0.07 0.09 8.77
CA ARG A 21 0.23 -0.57 7.46
C ARG A 21 1.66 -0.52 6.97
N ALA A 22 2.03 -1.51 6.16
CA ALA A 22 3.26 -1.51 5.38
C ALA A 22 2.91 -1.60 3.88
N GLY A 23 3.60 -0.84 3.06
CA GLY A 23 3.42 -0.80 1.61
C GLY A 23 4.74 -0.93 0.86
N ALA A 24 4.69 -1.46 -0.35
CA ALA A 24 5.84 -1.78 -1.17
C ALA A 24 6.03 -0.83 -2.35
N LEU A 25 7.24 -0.31 -2.50
CA LEU A 25 7.69 0.32 -3.73
C LEU A 25 8.35 -0.74 -4.61
N ILE A 26 7.58 -1.26 -5.56
CA ILE A 26 8.02 -2.29 -6.52
C ILE A 26 8.09 -1.65 -7.89
N TRP A 27 9.25 -1.69 -8.52
CA TRP A 27 9.54 -1.01 -9.77
C TRP A 27 9.84 -1.96 -10.92
N SER A 28 9.36 -1.63 -12.11
CA SER A 28 9.76 -2.25 -13.38
C SER A 28 9.68 -1.22 -14.50
N ASN A 29 10.69 -1.14 -15.35
CA ASN A 29 10.72 -0.22 -16.52
C ASN A 29 10.30 1.21 -16.17
N ARG A 30 10.76 1.74 -15.03
CA ARG A 30 10.41 3.07 -14.50
C ARG A 30 8.95 3.22 -14.05
N HIS A 31 8.16 2.15 -14.04
CA HIS A 31 6.79 2.12 -13.55
C HIS A 31 6.75 1.55 -12.13
N ILE A 32 5.81 2.04 -11.36
CA ILE A 32 5.50 1.56 -10.01
C ILE A 32 4.31 0.59 -10.07
N LEU A 33 4.38 -0.49 -9.30
CA LEU A 33 3.25 -1.41 -9.15
C LEU A 33 2.22 -0.80 -8.20
N ILE A 34 0.97 -0.74 -8.66
CA ILE A 34 -0.17 -0.37 -7.84
C ILE A 34 -1.20 -1.48 -7.83
N HIS A 35 -2.01 -1.54 -6.78
CA HIS A 35 -3.11 -2.49 -6.64
C HIS A 35 -4.37 -1.84 -6.09
N ARG A 36 -5.49 -2.55 -6.22
CA ARG A 36 -6.75 -2.21 -5.52
C ARG A 36 -7.61 -3.46 -5.31
N ALA A 37 -8.52 -3.39 -4.35
CA ALA A 37 -9.71 -4.24 -4.42
C ALA A 37 -10.56 -3.81 -5.63
N VAL A 38 -11.10 -4.74 -6.38
CA VAL A 38 -11.90 -4.43 -7.58
C VAL A 38 -13.10 -3.55 -7.24
N SER A 39 -13.61 -3.66 -6.02
CA SER A 39 -14.71 -2.84 -5.49
C SER A 39 -14.30 -1.42 -5.12
N ASP A 40 -13.00 -1.13 -4.95
CA ASP A 40 -12.54 0.19 -4.51
C ASP A 40 -12.38 1.16 -5.69
N PRO A 41 -12.76 2.44 -5.51
CA PRO A 41 -12.59 3.45 -6.55
C PRO A 41 -11.16 4.01 -6.62
N PHE A 42 -10.29 3.69 -5.67
CA PHE A 42 -8.93 4.22 -5.56
C PHE A 42 -7.90 3.09 -5.62
N TRP A 43 -6.65 3.45 -5.89
CA TRP A 43 -5.51 2.55 -5.91
C TRP A 43 -4.55 2.82 -4.76
N ALA A 44 -3.76 1.83 -4.41
CA ALA A 44 -2.72 1.89 -3.37
C ALA A 44 -1.45 1.18 -3.83
N LEU A 45 -0.38 1.31 -3.06
CA LEU A 45 0.79 0.43 -3.21
C LEU A 45 0.49 -0.94 -2.59
N PRO A 46 0.98 -2.04 -3.17
CA PRO A 46 0.81 -3.38 -2.61
C PRO A 46 1.27 -3.45 -1.16
N GLY A 47 0.57 -4.19 -0.35
CA GLY A 47 0.84 -4.34 1.08
C GLY A 47 -0.43 -4.38 1.91
N GLY A 48 -0.29 -4.43 3.21
CA GLY A 48 -1.41 -4.60 4.11
C GLY A 48 -1.13 -4.15 5.53
N ARG A 49 -1.96 -4.63 6.45
CA ARG A 49 -1.86 -4.29 7.87
C ARG A 49 -0.77 -5.10 8.55
N VAL A 50 -0.04 -4.44 9.43
CA VAL A 50 0.93 -5.09 10.31
C VAL A 50 0.18 -5.81 11.44
N GLU A 51 0.62 -7.01 11.79
CA GLU A 51 0.08 -7.79 12.89
C GLU A 51 0.85 -7.53 14.18
N PHE A 52 0.26 -7.91 15.33
CA PHE A 52 0.98 -7.86 16.60
C PHE A 52 2.23 -8.73 16.56
N HIS A 53 3.32 -8.22 17.12
CA HIS A 53 4.63 -8.88 17.19
C HIS A 53 5.32 -9.08 15.82
N GLU A 54 4.82 -8.45 14.77
CA GLU A 54 5.39 -8.49 13.43
C GLU A 54 6.10 -7.17 13.11
N ALA A 55 7.31 -7.23 12.57
CA ALA A 55 7.95 -6.03 12.04
C ALA A 55 7.32 -5.61 10.72
N GLY A 56 7.30 -4.30 10.42
CA GLY A 56 6.68 -3.80 9.19
C GLY A 56 7.26 -4.40 7.90
N ALA A 57 8.56 -4.70 7.87
CA ALA A 57 9.19 -5.37 6.73
C ALA A 57 8.73 -6.83 6.59
N ASP A 58 8.55 -7.54 7.70
CA ASP A 58 8.08 -8.94 7.69
C ASP A 58 6.60 -8.99 7.28
N ALA A 59 5.78 -8.06 7.79
CA ALA A 59 4.40 -7.89 7.36
C ALA A 59 4.31 -7.70 5.85
N LEU A 60 5.15 -6.81 5.31
CA LEU A 60 5.15 -6.54 3.88
C LEU A 60 5.55 -7.76 3.05
N ALA A 61 6.55 -8.53 3.48
CA ALA A 61 6.96 -9.76 2.80
C ALA A 61 5.82 -10.78 2.79
N ARG A 62 5.11 -10.95 3.90
CA ARG A 62 3.95 -11.83 4.03
C ARG A 62 2.80 -11.40 3.11
N GLU A 63 2.45 -10.11 3.12
CA GLU A 63 1.37 -9.57 2.27
C GLU A 63 1.68 -9.76 0.77
N ILE A 64 2.93 -9.52 0.35
CA ILE A 64 3.35 -9.76 -1.04
C ILE A 64 3.21 -11.25 -1.42
N GLU A 65 3.62 -12.16 -0.55
CA GLU A 65 3.45 -13.60 -0.77
C GLU A 65 1.96 -13.98 -0.90
N GLU A 66 1.11 -13.45 -0.01
CA GLU A 66 -0.34 -13.72 -0.01
C GLU A 66 -1.03 -13.12 -1.25
N GLU A 67 -0.72 -11.88 -1.62
CA GLU A 67 -1.40 -11.17 -2.69
C GLU A 67 -0.83 -11.44 -4.09
N ILE A 68 0.49 -11.62 -4.21
CA ILE A 68 1.18 -11.77 -5.51
C ILE A 68 1.59 -13.22 -5.77
N GLY A 69 1.74 -14.02 -4.71
CA GLY A 69 2.11 -15.42 -4.81
C GLY A 69 3.59 -15.65 -5.10
N CYS A 70 4.46 -14.72 -4.71
CA CYS A 70 5.90 -14.89 -4.76
C CYS A 70 6.58 -14.14 -3.61
N GLY A 71 7.74 -14.61 -3.20
CA GLY A 71 8.53 -13.95 -2.18
C GLY A 71 9.08 -12.60 -2.64
N ALA A 72 9.46 -11.77 -1.67
CA ALA A 72 10.12 -10.51 -1.93
C ALA A 72 11.26 -10.26 -0.93
N SER A 73 12.31 -9.59 -1.40
CA SER A 73 13.31 -8.99 -0.52
C SER A 73 12.89 -7.55 -0.22
N ILE A 74 12.75 -7.25 1.07
CA ILE A 74 12.37 -5.94 1.54
C ILE A 74 13.65 -5.15 1.82
N GLY A 75 13.74 -4.00 1.18
CA GLY A 75 14.88 -3.11 1.25
C GLY A 75 14.67 -1.97 2.22
N GLN A 76 15.10 -0.79 1.83
CA GLN A 76 15.15 0.39 2.68
C GLN A 76 13.75 0.98 2.92
N LEU A 77 13.49 1.41 4.17
CA LEU A 77 12.33 2.24 4.49
C LEU A 77 12.51 3.63 3.85
N ARG A 78 11.58 3.99 2.97
CA ARG A 78 11.64 5.24 2.21
C ARG A 78 10.72 6.32 2.76
N PHE A 79 9.53 5.94 3.18
CA PHE A 79 8.54 6.88 3.69
C PHE A 79 7.87 6.35 4.94
N VAL A 80 7.66 7.24 5.91
CA VAL A 80 6.73 7.09 7.02
C VAL A 80 5.66 8.15 6.83
N ILE A 81 4.40 7.73 6.71
CA ILE A 81 3.28 8.65 6.52
C ILE A 81 2.29 8.49 7.68
N GLU A 82 2.13 9.56 8.47
CA GLU A 82 0.99 9.71 9.36
C GLU A 82 -0.16 10.28 8.54
N ASN A 83 -1.20 9.50 8.34
CA ASN A 83 -2.30 9.84 7.44
C ASN A 83 -3.62 9.95 8.20
N PHE A 84 -4.25 11.12 8.13
CA PHE A 84 -5.54 11.40 8.76
C PHE A 84 -6.56 11.65 7.66
N PHE A 85 -7.58 10.79 7.58
CA PHE A 85 -8.58 10.83 6.53
C PHE A 85 -9.94 10.35 7.04
N GLU A 86 -10.96 10.44 6.20
CA GLU A 86 -12.28 9.89 6.48
C GLU A 86 -12.62 8.85 5.41
N LEU A 87 -13.12 7.71 5.85
CA LEU A 87 -13.58 6.64 4.97
C LEU A 87 -14.87 6.03 5.52
N GLY A 88 -15.94 6.07 4.72
CA GLY A 88 -17.22 5.48 5.11
C GLY A 88 -17.82 6.10 6.38
N GLY A 89 -17.62 7.40 6.59
CA GLY A 89 -18.10 8.13 7.78
C GLY A 89 -17.27 7.89 9.05
N ARG A 90 -16.13 7.19 8.94
CA ARG A 90 -15.20 6.95 10.06
C ARG A 90 -13.93 7.79 9.88
N LYS A 91 -13.50 8.44 10.95
CA LYS A 91 -12.20 9.13 10.99
C LYS A 91 -11.10 8.10 11.14
N ALA A 92 -10.16 8.09 10.21
CA ALA A 92 -9.03 7.19 10.22
C ALA A 92 -7.73 7.92 10.56
N HIS A 93 -6.93 7.29 11.42
CA HIS A 93 -5.55 7.65 11.71
C HIS A 93 -4.68 6.45 11.35
N GLU A 94 -3.88 6.58 10.32
CA GLU A 94 -3.03 5.52 9.81
C GLU A 94 -1.56 5.90 9.90
N ILE A 95 -0.73 4.95 10.36
CA ILE A 95 0.72 5.03 10.16
C ILE A 95 1.07 4.05 9.05
N GLY A 96 1.64 4.56 7.97
CA GLY A 96 2.10 3.77 6.83
C GLY A 96 3.62 3.78 6.72
N PHE A 97 4.22 2.58 6.70
CA PHE A 97 5.64 2.38 6.38
C PHE A 97 5.75 1.91 4.94
N TYR A 98 6.56 2.60 4.14
CA TYR A 98 6.75 2.30 2.71
C TYR A 98 8.19 1.93 2.45
N PHE A 99 8.41 0.66 2.08
CA PHE A 99 9.73 0.08 1.83
C PHE A 99 9.96 -0.14 0.34
N GLU A 100 11.20 -0.05 -0.08
CA GLU A 100 11.60 -0.63 -1.35
C GLU A 100 11.46 -2.14 -1.26
N ALA A 101 10.97 -2.76 -2.34
CA ALA A 101 10.81 -4.20 -2.40
C ALA A 101 11.14 -4.72 -3.79
N LYS A 102 11.77 -5.89 -3.83
CA LYS A 102 12.10 -6.59 -5.06
C LYS A 102 11.49 -7.99 -5.03
N LEU A 103 10.66 -8.30 -6.00
CA LEU A 103 10.04 -9.62 -6.12
C LEU A 103 11.10 -10.68 -6.47
N SER A 104 10.92 -11.90 -5.94
CA SER A 104 11.78 -13.05 -6.23
C SER A 104 11.68 -13.53 -7.69
N ARG A 105 10.57 -13.20 -8.34
CA ARG A 105 10.35 -13.40 -9.78
C ARG A 105 9.65 -12.18 -10.39
N PRO A 106 9.97 -11.81 -11.63
CA PRO A 106 9.32 -10.68 -12.28
C PRO A 106 7.86 -10.99 -12.57
N LEU A 107 7.00 -9.96 -12.45
CA LEU A 107 5.66 -9.99 -13.01
C LEU A 107 5.71 -9.62 -14.50
N ALA A 108 4.67 -10.04 -15.25
CA ALA A 108 4.46 -9.55 -16.60
C ALA A 108 4.44 -8.02 -16.62
N PHE A 109 4.94 -7.44 -17.71
CA PHE A 109 4.94 -5.99 -17.89
C PHE A 109 4.04 -5.60 -19.04
N ASP A 110 3.05 -4.76 -18.75
CA ASP A 110 2.21 -4.07 -19.70
C ASP A 110 1.80 -2.72 -19.09
N GLU A 111 1.88 -1.65 -19.86
CA GLU A 111 1.58 -0.29 -19.39
C GLU A 111 0.08 0.00 -19.31
N HIS A 112 -0.75 -0.78 -19.99
CA HIS A 112 -2.16 -0.46 -20.20
C HIS A 112 -3.09 -1.46 -19.52
N GLU A 113 -2.62 -2.69 -19.28
CA GLU A 113 -3.46 -3.79 -18.81
C GLU A 113 -3.29 -4.11 -17.32
N ILE A 114 -4.26 -4.81 -16.77
CA ILE A 114 -4.12 -5.50 -15.48
C ILE A 114 -3.19 -6.69 -15.69
N ILE A 115 -2.07 -6.72 -14.98
CA ILE A 115 -1.01 -7.72 -15.18
C ILE A 115 -1.09 -8.89 -14.21
N HIS A 116 -1.85 -8.73 -13.14
CA HIS A 116 -2.04 -9.77 -12.13
C HIS A 116 -3.39 -9.60 -11.46
N ARG A 117 -4.05 -10.72 -11.17
CA ARG A 117 -5.25 -10.80 -10.35
C ARG A 117 -5.06 -11.86 -9.29
N SER A 118 -5.54 -11.57 -8.10
CA SER A 118 -5.51 -12.52 -6.99
C SER A 118 -6.74 -12.33 -6.12
N ARG A 119 -6.87 -13.18 -5.12
CA ARG A 119 -7.96 -13.10 -4.15
C ARG A 119 -7.39 -13.21 -2.75
N ASP A 120 -7.74 -12.23 -1.92
CA ASP A 120 -7.44 -12.22 -0.51
C ASP A 120 -8.76 -12.35 0.27
N GLY A 121 -8.96 -13.53 0.88
CA GLY A 121 -10.25 -13.89 1.48
C GLY A 121 -11.39 -13.83 0.46
N GLU A 122 -12.33 -12.90 0.66
CA GLU A 122 -13.45 -12.64 -0.25
C GLU A 122 -13.21 -11.44 -1.19
N THR A 123 -12.03 -10.83 -1.12
CA THR A 123 -11.67 -9.61 -1.87
C THR A 123 -10.90 -9.98 -3.13
N ASP A 124 -11.43 -9.65 -4.29
CA ASP A 124 -10.71 -9.74 -5.55
C ASP A 124 -9.79 -8.53 -5.70
N LEU A 125 -8.51 -8.81 -5.98
CA LEU A 125 -7.47 -7.81 -6.16
C LEU A 125 -7.00 -7.76 -7.61
N GLU A 126 -6.66 -6.58 -8.07
CA GLU A 126 -6.02 -6.39 -9.37
C GLU A 126 -4.81 -5.46 -9.27
N PHE A 127 -3.80 -5.73 -10.10
CA PHE A 127 -2.49 -5.09 -10.10
C PHE A 127 -2.15 -4.57 -11.48
N ARG A 128 -1.50 -3.41 -11.54
CA ARG A 128 -0.99 -2.84 -12.79
C ARG A 128 0.24 -1.99 -12.58
N TRP A 129 1.00 -1.83 -13.65
CA TRP A 129 2.11 -0.89 -13.71
C TRP A 129 1.62 0.50 -14.10
N VAL A 130 2.19 1.53 -13.46
CA VAL A 130 1.87 2.93 -13.75
C VAL A 130 3.14 3.75 -13.80
N LEU A 131 3.32 4.54 -14.87
CA LEU A 131 4.37 5.56 -14.88
C LEU A 131 4.02 6.63 -13.83
N PRO A 132 4.89 6.88 -12.83
CA PRO A 132 4.50 7.66 -11.65
C PRO A 132 4.55 9.17 -11.90
N THR A 133 3.96 9.64 -13.00
CA THR A 133 3.70 11.05 -13.19
C THR A 133 2.58 11.52 -12.29
N LEU A 134 2.59 12.79 -11.89
CA LEU A 134 1.55 13.34 -11.04
C LEU A 134 0.15 13.18 -11.67
N ASP A 135 0.05 13.37 -12.98
CA ASP A 135 -1.21 13.23 -13.72
C ASP A 135 -1.74 11.80 -13.66
N ASN A 136 -0.89 10.81 -13.92
CA ASN A 136 -1.28 9.40 -13.83
C ASN A 136 -1.70 9.01 -12.41
N LEU A 137 -0.90 9.37 -11.41
CA LEU A 137 -1.19 9.02 -10.02
C LEU A 137 -2.45 9.73 -9.49
N ASN A 138 -2.77 10.91 -10.03
CA ASN A 138 -4.05 11.58 -9.77
C ASN A 138 -5.20 10.86 -10.49
N ALA A 139 -5.03 10.47 -11.74
CA ALA A 139 -6.06 9.77 -12.51
C ALA A 139 -6.45 8.42 -11.88
N PHE A 140 -5.48 7.70 -11.29
CA PHE A 140 -5.72 6.47 -10.54
C PHE A 140 -6.16 6.71 -9.09
N ASP A 141 -6.29 7.95 -8.65
CA ASP A 141 -6.59 8.31 -7.26
C ASP A 141 -5.72 7.57 -6.24
N LEU A 142 -4.39 7.52 -6.49
CA LEU A 142 -3.47 6.79 -5.62
C LEU A 142 -3.53 7.32 -4.18
N LYS A 143 -3.75 6.41 -3.23
CA LYS A 143 -3.77 6.70 -1.80
C LYS A 143 -2.58 6.05 -1.06
N PRO A 144 -2.11 6.65 0.05
CA PRO A 144 -2.43 8.02 0.51
C PRO A 144 -1.86 9.09 -0.46
N ARG A 145 -2.52 10.23 -0.51
CA ARG A 145 -2.19 11.30 -1.46
C ARG A 145 -0.73 11.78 -1.47
N PRO A 146 -0.02 11.86 -0.34
CA PRO A 146 1.39 12.26 -0.36
C PRO A 146 2.27 11.42 -1.29
N LEU A 147 1.96 10.12 -1.48
CA LEU A 147 2.71 9.23 -2.39
C LEU A 147 2.77 9.77 -3.81
N ARG A 148 1.74 10.48 -4.28
CA ARG A 148 1.70 11.01 -5.66
C ARG A 148 2.87 11.97 -5.97
N ARG A 149 3.32 12.72 -4.96
CA ARG A 149 4.49 13.60 -5.08
C ARG A 149 5.78 12.89 -4.72
N LEU A 150 5.77 12.05 -3.68
CA LEU A 150 6.95 11.34 -3.20
C LEU A 150 7.51 10.37 -4.25
N LEU A 151 6.66 9.69 -5.02
CA LEU A 151 7.08 8.76 -6.07
C LEU A 151 7.73 9.46 -7.27
N ASN A 152 7.56 10.77 -7.42
CA ASN A 152 8.21 11.59 -8.45
C ASN A 152 9.55 12.18 -7.99
N THR A 153 9.94 11.98 -6.73
CA THR A 153 11.21 12.49 -6.23
C THR A 153 12.33 11.47 -6.43
N SER A 154 13.55 11.97 -6.67
CA SER A 154 14.72 11.09 -6.72
C SER A 154 14.88 10.28 -5.44
N PRO A 155 15.39 9.05 -5.53
CA PRO A 155 15.76 8.27 -4.36
C PRO A 155 16.67 9.09 -3.45
N GLY A 156 16.37 9.11 -2.18
CA GLY A 156 17.11 9.89 -1.18
C GLY A 156 16.91 9.29 0.21
N GLU A 157 17.15 10.09 1.22
CA GLU A 157 16.93 9.71 2.60
C GLU A 157 15.44 9.42 2.90
N MET A 158 15.19 8.66 3.96
CA MET A 158 13.84 8.38 4.47
C MET A 158 13.12 9.69 4.80
N LYS A 159 11.87 9.80 4.37
CA LYS A 159 11.03 10.97 4.63
C LYS A 159 9.87 10.61 5.54
N HIS A 160 9.65 11.46 6.55
CA HIS A 160 8.47 11.41 7.41
C HIS A 160 7.49 12.51 7.00
N ILE A 161 6.26 12.14 6.74
CA ILE A 161 5.19 13.03 6.27
C ILE A 161 3.99 12.94 7.20
N VAL A 162 3.44 14.09 7.56
CA VAL A 162 2.13 14.19 8.23
C VAL A 162 1.13 14.74 7.22
N HIS A 163 0.10 13.98 6.92
CA HIS A 163 -0.95 14.34 5.97
C HIS A 163 -2.32 14.33 6.63
N ARG A 164 -3.08 15.41 6.39
CA ARG A 164 -4.47 15.53 6.84
C ARG A 164 -5.36 15.87 5.66
N ASP A 165 -6.32 15.01 5.35
CA ASP A 165 -7.37 15.35 4.41
C ASP A 165 -8.24 16.47 4.99
N ARG A 166 -8.66 17.42 4.15
CA ARG A 166 -9.45 18.60 4.59
C ARG A 166 -10.80 18.21 5.20
N SER A 167 -11.33 17.05 4.85
CA SER A 167 -12.58 16.50 5.41
C SER A 167 -12.39 15.81 6.77
N ALA A 168 -11.16 15.61 7.22
CA ALA A 168 -10.84 14.92 8.48
C ALA A 168 -10.52 15.90 9.64
N ALA A 169 -10.73 17.20 9.43
CA ALA A 169 -10.49 18.25 10.42
C ALA A 169 -11.69 18.44 11.35
#